data_873768e2bed126f9f686fb941efb2651
#
_entry.id   873768e2bed126f9f686fb941efb2651
#
_cell.length_a   1.000
_cell.length_b   1.000
_cell.length_c   1.000
_cell.angle_alpha   90.00
_cell.angle_beta   90.00
_cell.angle_gamma   90.00
#
_symmetry.space_group_name_H-M   'P 1'
#
loop_
_entity.id
_entity.type
_entity.pdbx_description
1 polymer ?
#
loop_
_entity_poly.entity_id
_entity_poly.type
_entity_poly.pdbx_seq_one_letter_code
_entity_poly.pdbx_strand_id
1 'polypeptide(L)'
;MFKVKVEIVTGFLSSGKTTFINSLINKTLIKNEKIVILLCEQGNRSIDSRIKNKENIKVKYIMLYKEITEELLFDIYKYEKPDRVIIEFNGTKDLKDLSNVMSNRLIKKIYRVNTIYHLTDCSTFNVFLSNMGSILISPIKYSNIVMLNNKDRVDDKEINLIKSKLLKINPTCYILEVNSTSCIEKVVKESSLFYIDIFYKLKLALEKYRRRDYDR
;
A
#
# COMPACT_ATOMS: atom_id res chain seq x y z
N MET A 1 15.95 13.22 12.82
CA MET A 1 14.91 13.45 11.80
C MET A 1 14.11 12.17 11.64
N PHE A 2 12.78 12.27 11.64
CA PHE A 2 11.95 11.08 11.53
C PHE A 2 11.80 10.68 10.05
N LYS A 3 11.85 9.37 9.78
CA LYS A 3 11.71 8.87 8.41
C LYS A 3 10.28 8.95 7.93
N VAL A 4 10.11 9.25 6.66
CA VAL A 4 8.82 9.18 5.96
C VAL A 4 8.33 7.73 5.97
N LYS A 5 7.09 7.52 6.39
CA LYS A 5 6.44 6.19 6.40
C LYS A 5 6.04 5.82 4.97
N VAL A 6 6.44 4.64 4.52
CA VAL A 6 6.05 4.11 3.21
C VAL A 6 5.14 2.89 3.39
N GLU A 7 4.00 2.91 2.71
CA GLU A 7 3.08 1.79 2.60
C GLU A 7 2.98 1.39 1.14
N ILE A 8 3.15 0.11 0.84
CA ILE A 8 3.13 -0.42 -0.52
C ILE A 8 1.89 -1.29 -0.68
N VAL A 9 1.10 -1.03 -1.71
CA VAL A 9 -0.08 -1.81 -2.06
C VAL A 9 0.18 -2.49 -3.39
N THR A 10 0.25 -3.80 -3.39
CA THR A 10 0.52 -4.64 -4.56
C THR A 10 -0.67 -5.55 -4.86
N GLY A 11 -0.65 -6.19 -6.02
CA GLY A 11 -1.70 -7.11 -6.51
C GLY A 11 -2.00 -6.87 -7.97
N PHE A 12 -2.56 -7.86 -8.65
CA PHE A 12 -2.90 -7.73 -10.07
C PHE A 12 -3.94 -6.65 -10.35
N LEU A 13 -4.08 -6.30 -11.63
CA LEU A 13 -5.13 -5.39 -12.09
C LEU A 13 -6.50 -5.88 -11.60
N SER A 14 -7.37 -4.96 -11.23
CA SER A 14 -8.72 -5.24 -10.73
C SER A 14 -8.81 -6.01 -9.40
N SER A 15 -7.71 -6.29 -8.69
CA SER A 15 -7.75 -6.94 -7.38
C SER A 15 -8.36 -6.09 -6.25
N GLY A 16 -8.61 -4.79 -6.48
CA GLY A 16 -9.21 -3.88 -5.51
C GLY A 16 -8.23 -2.89 -4.85
N LYS A 17 -6.99 -2.76 -5.35
CA LYS A 17 -5.93 -1.90 -4.79
C LYS A 17 -6.39 -0.46 -4.51
N THR A 18 -6.91 0.22 -5.53
CA THR A 18 -7.34 1.62 -5.40
C THR A 18 -8.51 1.77 -4.41
N THR A 19 -9.44 0.81 -4.38
CA THR A 19 -10.52 0.77 -3.37
C THR A 19 -9.97 0.61 -1.97
N PHE A 20 -8.99 -0.28 -1.80
CA PHE A 20 -8.31 -0.47 -0.54
C PHE A 20 -7.56 0.79 -0.09
N ILE A 21 -6.83 1.46 -0.97
CA ILE A 21 -6.11 2.71 -0.67
C ILE A 21 -7.10 3.79 -0.20
N ASN A 22 -8.24 3.96 -0.88
CA ASN A 22 -9.28 4.89 -0.44
C ASN A 22 -9.77 4.56 0.98
N SER A 23 -10.06 3.29 1.24
CA SER A 23 -10.52 2.83 2.55
C SER A 23 -9.47 3.00 3.64
N LEU A 24 -8.21 2.67 3.32
CA LEU A 24 -7.06 2.82 4.22
C LEU A 24 -6.88 4.28 4.63
N ILE A 25 -6.89 5.21 3.68
CA ILE A 25 -6.75 6.64 3.94
C ILE A 25 -7.93 7.13 4.78
N ASN A 26 -9.16 6.79 4.42
CA ASN A 26 -10.36 7.20 5.17
C ASN A 26 -10.29 6.77 6.65
N LYS A 27 -9.75 5.56 6.92
CA LYS A 27 -9.59 5.06 8.29
C LYS A 27 -8.40 5.67 9.03
N THR A 28 -7.29 5.88 8.33
CA THR A 28 -5.99 6.11 8.97
C THR A 28 -5.46 7.54 8.84
N LEU A 29 -6.17 8.42 8.14
CA LEU A 29 -5.74 9.80 7.95
C LEU A 29 -5.71 10.56 9.28
N ILE A 30 -4.57 11.13 9.60
CA ILE A 30 -4.40 12.01 10.76
C ILE A 30 -4.54 13.47 10.32
N LYS A 31 -5.15 14.30 11.18
CA LYS A 31 -5.31 15.73 10.92
C LYS A 31 -3.96 16.37 10.55
N ASN A 32 -3.90 17.04 9.40
CA ASN A 32 -2.71 17.70 8.86
C ASN A 32 -1.52 16.78 8.51
N GLU A 33 -1.68 15.45 8.47
CA GLU A 33 -0.67 14.53 7.91
C GLU A 33 -0.52 14.78 6.41
N LYS A 34 0.70 15.02 5.94
CA LYS A 34 0.98 15.18 4.52
C LYS A 34 1.20 13.81 3.88
N ILE A 35 0.32 13.47 2.94
CA ILE A 35 0.38 12.17 2.24
C ILE A 35 0.66 12.41 0.76
N VAL A 36 1.61 11.65 0.21
CA VAL A 36 1.78 11.50 -1.23
C VAL A 36 1.33 10.11 -1.63
N ILE A 37 0.45 10.02 -2.61
CA ILE A 37 -0.02 8.76 -3.21
C ILE A 37 0.62 8.64 -4.59
N LEU A 38 1.38 7.57 -4.81
CA LEU A 38 1.98 7.24 -6.10
C LEU A 38 1.17 6.11 -6.74
N LEU A 39 0.56 6.39 -7.88
CA LEU A 39 -0.21 5.42 -8.66
C LEU A 39 0.63 4.98 -9.86
N CYS A 40 1.13 3.74 -9.83
CA CYS A 40 1.96 3.17 -10.90
C CYS A 40 1.14 2.35 -11.91
N GLU A 41 -0.17 2.37 -11.80
CA GLU A 41 -1.08 1.62 -12.65
C GLU A 41 -2.33 2.47 -12.95
N GLN A 42 -2.81 2.40 -14.18
CA GLN A 42 -4.10 3.02 -14.55
C GLN A 42 -5.19 1.94 -14.50
N GLY A 43 -5.89 1.88 -13.37
CA GLY A 43 -7.04 1.00 -13.19
C GLY A 43 -8.37 1.71 -13.52
N ASN A 44 -9.46 0.94 -13.49
CA ASN A 44 -10.82 1.45 -13.72
C ASN A 44 -11.35 2.34 -12.58
N ARG A 45 -10.71 2.32 -11.42
CA ARG A 45 -11.08 3.16 -10.26
C ARG A 45 -10.01 4.21 -9.99
N SER A 46 -10.46 5.37 -9.57
CA SER A 46 -9.58 6.49 -9.17
C SER A 46 -9.61 6.69 -7.65
N ILE A 47 -8.63 7.43 -7.14
CA ILE A 47 -8.69 7.94 -5.77
C ILE A 47 -9.94 8.84 -5.63
N ASP A 48 -10.68 8.64 -4.54
CA ASP A 48 -11.90 9.40 -4.24
C ASP A 48 -11.63 10.93 -4.29
N SER A 49 -12.55 11.66 -4.91
CA SER A 49 -12.45 13.12 -5.02
C SER A 49 -12.34 13.80 -3.65
N ARG A 50 -13.04 13.28 -2.63
CA ARG A 50 -12.95 13.77 -1.25
C ARG A 50 -11.55 13.62 -0.65
N ILE A 51 -10.76 12.65 -1.11
CA ILE A 51 -9.37 12.46 -0.72
C ILE A 51 -8.47 13.38 -1.55
N LYS A 52 -8.64 13.39 -2.88
CA LYS A 52 -7.82 14.22 -3.79
C LYS A 52 -7.90 15.71 -3.49
N ASN A 53 -9.06 16.19 -3.06
CA ASN A 53 -9.31 17.62 -2.80
C ASN A 53 -8.78 18.10 -1.44
N LYS A 54 -8.17 17.21 -0.63
CA LYS A 54 -7.52 17.62 0.61
C LYS A 54 -6.16 18.27 0.32
N GLU A 55 -5.94 19.48 0.83
CA GLU A 55 -4.68 20.24 0.63
C GLU A 55 -3.42 19.47 1.07
N ASN A 56 -3.57 18.60 2.07
CA ASN A 56 -2.48 17.81 2.63
C ASN A 56 -2.28 16.47 1.92
N ILE A 57 -3.01 16.17 0.84
CA ILE A 57 -2.85 14.95 0.04
C ILE A 57 -2.48 15.31 -1.39
N LYS A 58 -1.41 14.71 -1.89
CA LYS A 58 -0.97 14.82 -3.29
C LYS A 58 -1.04 13.47 -3.97
N VAL A 59 -1.69 13.42 -5.14
CA VAL A 59 -1.74 12.21 -5.98
C VAL A 59 -0.86 12.42 -7.19
N LYS A 60 0.11 11.53 -7.39
CA LYS A 60 1.02 11.55 -8.53
C LYS A 60 0.87 10.25 -9.32
N TYR A 61 0.67 10.37 -10.62
CA TYR A 61 0.59 9.25 -11.55
C TYR A 61 1.97 8.98 -12.14
N ILE A 62 2.44 7.76 -11.98
CA ILE A 62 3.68 7.30 -12.60
C ILE A 62 3.31 6.59 -13.91
N MET A 63 3.83 7.08 -15.02
CA MET A 63 3.53 6.48 -16.33
C MET A 63 4.00 5.02 -16.37
N LEU A 64 3.29 4.17 -17.10
CA LEU A 64 3.51 2.71 -17.14
C LEU A 64 4.96 2.31 -17.50
N TYR A 65 5.65 3.11 -18.31
CA TYR A 65 7.04 2.89 -18.70
C TYR A 65 8.07 3.52 -17.75
N LYS A 66 7.64 4.32 -16.77
CA LYS A 66 8.52 4.89 -15.76
C LYS A 66 8.53 4.00 -14.52
N GLU A 67 9.70 3.96 -13.89
CA GLU A 67 9.91 3.27 -12.62
C GLU A 67 9.98 4.26 -11.47
N ILE A 68 9.76 3.75 -10.26
CA ILE A 68 10.07 4.52 -9.07
C ILE A 68 11.59 4.48 -8.91
N THR A 69 12.22 5.64 -9.07
CA THR A 69 13.67 5.80 -8.93
C THR A 69 14.01 6.50 -7.62
N GLU A 70 15.29 6.44 -7.25
CA GLU A 70 15.82 7.20 -6.11
C GLU A 70 15.62 8.70 -6.29
N GLU A 71 15.85 9.21 -7.50
CA GLU A 71 15.67 10.63 -7.86
C GLU A 71 14.23 11.07 -7.63
N LEU A 72 13.24 10.27 -8.11
CA LEU A 72 11.83 10.57 -7.87
C LEU A 72 11.51 10.66 -6.37
N LEU A 73 12.04 9.73 -5.57
CA LEU A 73 11.82 9.74 -4.12
C LEU A 73 12.51 10.94 -3.45
N PHE A 74 13.71 11.33 -3.90
CA PHE A 74 14.37 12.55 -3.42
C PHE A 74 13.58 13.81 -3.76
N ASP A 75 13.03 13.91 -4.97
CA ASP A 75 12.20 15.03 -5.39
C ASP A 75 10.91 15.11 -4.56
N ILE A 76 10.24 13.98 -4.35
CA ILE A 76 9.06 13.92 -3.48
C ILE A 76 9.39 14.41 -2.06
N TYR A 77 10.51 13.96 -1.51
CA TYR A 77 10.94 14.39 -0.19
C TYR A 77 11.23 15.90 -0.12
N LYS A 78 11.95 16.42 -1.11
CA LYS A 78 12.39 17.81 -1.20
C LYS A 78 11.22 18.78 -1.37
N TYR A 79 10.31 18.47 -2.30
CA TYR A 79 9.26 19.40 -2.72
C TYR A 79 7.95 19.21 -1.97
N GLU A 80 7.54 17.97 -1.67
CA GLU A 80 6.27 17.70 -1.02
C GLU A 80 6.41 17.59 0.52
N LYS A 81 7.59 17.23 1.02
CA LYS A 81 7.91 17.01 2.44
C LYS A 81 6.84 16.14 3.12
N PRO A 82 6.55 14.93 2.60
CA PRO A 82 5.48 14.10 3.11
C PRO A 82 5.82 13.51 4.49
N ASP A 83 4.78 13.23 5.28
CA ASP A 83 4.88 12.42 6.48
C ASP A 83 4.71 10.93 6.14
N ARG A 84 3.91 10.64 5.08
CA ARG A 84 3.61 9.29 4.57
C ARG A 84 3.54 9.26 3.06
N VAL A 85 4.04 8.17 2.48
CA VAL A 85 3.89 7.85 1.05
C VAL A 85 3.15 6.53 0.92
N ILE A 86 2.12 6.48 0.10
CA ILE A 86 1.40 5.26 -0.26
C ILE A 86 1.68 4.98 -1.74
N ILE A 87 2.18 3.79 -2.04
CA ILE A 87 2.55 3.38 -3.40
C ILE A 87 1.57 2.31 -3.86
N GLU A 88 0.74 2.60 -4.86
CA GLU A 88 0.03 1.57 -5.62
C GLU A 88 0.99 1.01 -6.66
N PHE A 89 1.60 -0.14 -6.33
CA PHE A 89 2.62 -0.75 -7.17
C PHE A 89 1.98 -1.59 -8.28
N ASN A 90 2.56 -1.54 -9.47
CA ASN A 90 2.07 -2.31 -10.61
C ASN A 90 2.23 -3.81 -10.35
N GLY A 91 1.12 -4.54 -10.36
CA GLY A 91 1.08 -5.98 -10.07
C GLY A 91 1.75 -6.87 -11.11
N THR A 92 2.17 -6.34 -12.27
CA THR A 92 2.91 -7.08 -13.29
C THR A 92 4.42 -6.86 -13.23
N LYS A 93 4.90 -5.97 -12.34
CA LYS A 93 6.34 -5.72 -12.12
C LYS A 93 6.86 -6.47 -10.90
N ASP A 94 8.14 -6.84 -10.93
CA ASP A 94 8.77 -7.48 -9.76
C ASP A 94 8.97 -6.45 -8.63
N LEU A 95 8.48 -6.79 -7.45
CA LEU A 95 8.64 -5.96 -6.25
C LEU A 95 10.13 -5.79 -5.86
N LYS A 96 11.02 -6.65 -6.35
CA LYS A 96 12.47 -6.53 -6.10
C LYS A 96 13.04 -5.21 -6.57
N ASP A 97 12.57 -4.67 -7.70
CA ASP A 97 13.07 -3.41 -8.23
C ASP A 97 12.79 -2.28 -7.26
N LEU A 98 11.55 -2.16 -6.76
CA LEU A 98 11.22 -1.21 -5.71
C LEU A 98 11.99 -1.48 -4.41
N SER A 99 12.16 -2.74 -4.04
CA SER A 99 12.94 -3.14 -2.86
C SER A 99 14.40 -2.69 -2.96
N ASN A 100 15.02 -2.79 -4.14
CA ASN A 100 16.37 -2.33 -4.39
C ASN A 100 16.48 -0.81 -4.17
N VAL A 101 15.57 -0.03 -4.76
CA VAL A 101 15.51 1.43 -4.56
C VAL A 101 15.33 1.77 -3.08
N MET A 102 14.37 1.13 -2.39
CA MET A 102 14.12 1.35 -0.97
C MET A 102 15.29 0.89 -0.07
N SER A 103 16.14 0.00 -0.59
CA SER A 103 17.33 -0.51 0.12
C SER A 103 18.56 0.38 -0.01
N ASN A 104 18.56 1.34 -0.93
CA ASN A 104 19.64 2.31 -1.07
C ASN A 104 19.92 3.03 0.25
N ARG A 105 21.22 3.24 0.57
CA ARG A 105 21.67 3.83 1.84
C ARG A 105 21.09 5.22 2.10
N LEU A 106 20.97 6.04 1.07
CA LEU A 106 20.45 7.40 1.17
C LEU A 106 18.92 7.39 1.34
N ILE A 107 18.22 6.56 0.56
CA ILE A 107 16.77 6.40 0.66
C ILE A 107 16.38 5.87 2.05
N LYS A 108 17.10 4.89 2.60
CA LYS A 108 16.88 4.38 3.97
C LYS A 108 17.04 5.42 5.07
N LYS A 109 17.80 6.49 4.84
CA LYS A 109 17.90 7.60 5.82
C LYS A 109 16.61 8.43 5.88
N ILE A 110 15.92 8.55 4.75
CA ILE A 110 14.74 9.40 4.56
C ILE A 110 13.44 8.61 4.75
N TYR A 111 13.37 7.42 4.16
CA TYR A 111 12.17 6.59 4.08
C TYR A 111 12.28 5.33 4.92
N ARG A 112 11.12 4.83 5.38
CA ARG A 112 10.99 3.52 6.01
C ARG A 112 9.76 2.81 5.48
N VAL A 113 9.93 1.66 4.83
CA VAL A 113 8.82 0.77 4.51
C VAL A 113 8.20 0.28 5.82
N ASN A 114 6.92 0.56 5.99
CA ASN A 114 6.18 0.22 7.20
C ASN A 114 5.34 -1.03 7.01
N THR A 115 4.61 -1.08 5.90
CA THR A 115 3.69 -2.18 5.63
C THR A 115 3.61 -2.41 4.11
N ILE A 116 3.62 -3.66 3.73
CA ILE A 116 3.34 -4.12 2.37
C ILE A 116 2.02 -4.90 2.41
N TYR A 117 1.06 -4.45 1.63
CA TYR A 117 -0.24 -5.07 1.43
C TYR A 117 -0.25 -5.75 0.07
N HIS A 118 -0.74 -6.98 0.01
CA HIS A 118 -0.99 -7.68 -1.25
C HIS A 118 -2.48 -7.99 -1.38
N LEU A 119 -3.09 -7.54 -2.47
CA LEU A 119 -4.48 -7.85 -2.78
C LEU A 119 -4.53 -8.88 -3.90
N THR A 120 -5.27 -9.95 -3.67
CA THR A 120 -5.50 -10.97 -4.69
C THR A 120 -6.98 -11.30 -4.80
N ASP A 121 -7.43 -11.53 -6.02
CA ASP A 121 -8.79 -11.99 -6.31
C ASP A 121 -8.82 -13.53 -6.18
N CYS A 122 -9.70 -14.05 -5.32
CA CYS A 122 -9.81 -15.48 -5.08
C CYS A 122 -10.09 -16.27 -6.35
N SER A 123 -10.95 -15.73 -7.25
CA SER A 123 -11.36 -16.43 -8.48
C SER A 123 -10.24 -16.58 -9.51
N THR A 124 -9.20 -15.76 -9.44
CA THR A 124 -8.08 -15.77 -10.41
C THR A 124 -6.75 -16.19 -9.81
N PHE A 125 -6.67 -16.35 -8.48
CA PHE A 125 -5.43 -16.61 -7.77
C PHE A 125 -4.65 -17.81 -8.33
N ASN A 126 -5.31 -18.96 -8.49
CA ASN A 126 -4.63 -20.17 -8.95
C ASN A 126 -4.16 -20.07 -10.38
N VAL A 127 -4.93 -19.42 -11.25
CA VAL A 127 -4.55 -19.17 -12.64
C VAL A 127 -3.30 -18.30 -12.71
N PHE A 128 -3.27 -17.21 -11.94
CA PHE A 128 -2.10 -16.34 -11.90
C PHE A 128 -0.89 -17.03 -11.23
N LEU A 129 -1.10 -17.79 -10.17
CA LEU A 129 -0.01 -18.51 -9.52
C LEU A 129 0.64 -19.54 -10.46
N SER A 130 -0.15 -20.23 -11.29
CA SER A 130 0.36 -21.22 -12.24
C SER A 130 1.07 -20.59 -13.43
N ASN A 131 0.55 -19.47 -13.95
CA ASN A 131 1.05 -18.87 -15.18
C ASN A 131 2.11 -17.77 -14.95
N MET A 132 2.05 -17.09 -13.80
CA MET A 132 2.86 -15.91 -13.49
C MET A 132 3.44 -16.00 -12.06
N GLY A 133 3.73 -17.22 -11.59
CA GLY A 133 4.15 -17.47 -10.20
C GLY A 133 5.38 -16.67 -9.79
N SER A 134 6.37 -16.48 -10.68
CA SER A 134 7.58 -15.71 -10.40
C SER A 134 7.27 -14.24 -10.01
N ILE A 135 6.26 -13.64 -10.65
CA ILE A 135 5.83 -12.27 -10.38
C ILE A 135 4.96 -12.21 -9.12
N LEU A 136 4.08 -13.20 -8.92
CA LEU A 136 3.14 -13.24 -7.81
C LEU A 136 3.79 -13.61 -6.47
N ILE A 137 4.75 -14.54 -6.48
CA ILE A 137 5.40 -15.05 -5.26
C ILE A 137 6.18 -13.95 -4.55
N SER A 138 6.91 -13.11 -5.27
CA SER A 138 7.73 -12.05 -4.68
C SER A 138 6.90 -11.08 -3.81
N PRO A 139 5.83 -10.44 -4.31
CA PRO A 139 5.01 -9.56 -3.48
C PRO A 139 4.32 -10.27 -2.31
N ILE A 140 3.85 -11.52 -2.47
CA ILE A 140 3.25 -12.29 -1.37
C ILE A 140 4.29 -12.55 -0.27
N LYS A 141 5.49 -12.97 -0.64
CA LYS A 141 6.58 -13.29 0.30
C LYS A 141 6.94 -12.12 1.21
N TYR A 142 6.89 -10.89 0.70
CA TYR A 142 7.26 -9.69 1.46
C TYR A 142 6.07 -8.97 2.09
N SER A 143 4.83 -9.45 1.87
CA SER A 143 3.65 -8.79 2.41
C SER A 143 3.46 -9.05 3.90
N ASN A 144 3.08 -8.00 4.62
CA ASN A 144 2.65 -8.11 6.00
C ASN A 144 1.19 -8.57 6.09
N ILE A 145 0.37 -8.10 5.14
CA ILE A 145 -1.05 -8.41 5.07
C ILE A 145 -1.39 -8.82 3.64
N VAL A 146 -2.05 -9.97 3.50
CA VAL A 146 -2.63 -10.45 2.24
C VAL A 146 -4.15 -10.38 2.35
N MET A 147 -4.78 -9.66 1.42
CA MET A 147 -6.24 -9.54 1.35
C MET A 147 -6.78 -10.43 0.24
N LEU A 148 -7.58 -11.42 0.62
CA LEU A 148 -8.32 -12.31 -0.28
C LEU A 148 -9.65 -11.65 -0.64
N ASN A 149 -9.71 -11.04 -1.81
CA ASN A 149 -10.89 -10.34 -2.31
C ASN A 149 -11.77 -11.26 -3.15
N ASN A 150 -13.06 -10.91 -3.29
CA ASN A 150 -14.06 -11.66 -4.05
C ASN A 150 -14.19 -13.13 -3.60
N LYS A 151 -14.16 -13.35 -2.29
CA LYS A 151 -14.33 -14.66 -1.67
C LYS A 151 -15.65 -15.32 -2.07
N ASP A 152 -16.70 -14.54 -2.26
CA ASP A 152 -18.05 -14.98 -2.67
C ASP A 152 -18.09 -15.64 -4.07
N ARG A 153 -17.01 -15.55 -4.85
CA ARG A 153 -16.91 -16.15 -6.20
C ARG A 153 -16.33 -17.56 -6.21
N VAL A 154 -15.93 -18.07 -5.07
CA VAL A 154 -15.32 -19.40 -4.93
C VAL A 154 -15.88 -20.12 -3.71
N ASP A 155 -15.76 -21.43 -3.67
CA ASP A 155 -16.22 -22.22 -2.52
C ASP A 155 -15.19 -22.22 -1.35
N ASP A 156 -15.62 -22.72 -0.19
CA ASP A 156 -14.75 -22.74 1.00
C ASP A 156 -13.55 -23.69 0.84
N LYS A 157 -13.65 -24.72 -0.01
CA LYS A 157 -12.51 -25.63 -0.29
C LYS A 157 -11.42 -24.89 -1.04
N GLU A 158 -11.82 -24.08 -2.02
CA GLU A 158 -10.91 -23.27 -2.81
C GLU A 158 -10.26 -22.17 -1.94
N ILE A 159 -11.03 -21.52 -1.07
CA ILE A 159 -10.49 -20.55 -0.09
C ILE A 159 -9.42 -21.20 0.79
N ASN A 160 -9.69 -22.38 1.35
CA ASN A 160 -8.74 -23.08 2.20
C ASN A 160 -7.48 -23.50 1.43
N LEU A 161 -7.62 -23.89 0.17
CA LEU A 161 -6.48 -24.21 -0.70
C LEU A 161 -5.63 -22.95 -0.97
N ILE A 162 -6.25 -21.81 -1.27
CA ILE A 162 -5.56 -20.53 -1.47
C ILE A 162 -4.80 -20.14 -0.21
N LYS A 163 -5.43 -20.18 0.96
CA LYS A 163 -4.79 -19.91 2.26
C LYS A 163 -3.58 -20.81 2.50
N SER A 164 -3.73 -22.10 2.26
CA SER A 164 -2.63 -23.06 2.41
C SER A 164 -1.43 -22.71 1.51
N LYS A 165 -1.69 -22.35 0.25
CA LYS A 165 -0.64 -21.92 -0.68
C LYS A 165 0.02 -20.61 -0.23
N LEU A 166 -0.76 -19.63 0.22
CA LEU A 166 -0.24 -18.37 0.75
C LEU A 166 0.65 -18.57 1.96
N LEU A 167 0.24 -19.39 2.93
CA LEU A 167 1.01 -19.68 4.13
C LEU A 167 2.28 -20.49 3.84
N LYS A 168 2.31 -21.29 2.76
CA LYS A 168 3.55 -21.93 2.29
C LYS A 168 4.54 -20.89 1.72
N ILE A 169 4.05 -19.83 1.07
CA ILE A 169 4.89 -18.76 0.50
C ILE A 169 5.34 -17.80 1.60
N ASN A 170 4.42 -17.42 2.49
CA ASN A 170 4.67 -16.47 3.58
C ASN A 170 3.93 -16.91 4.86
N PRO A 171 4.60 -17.67 5.75
CA PRO A 171 3.97 -18.17 6.98
C PRO A 171 3.61 -17.05 7.99
N THR A 172 4.16 -15.87 7.84
CA THR A 172 4.02 -14.78 8.82
C THR A 172 3.02 -13.69 8.40
N CYS A 173 2.44 -13.78 7.20
CA CYS A 173 1.48 -12.78 6.76
C CYS A 173 0.12 -12.93 7.47
N TYR A 174 -0.53 -11.80 7.72
CA TYR A 174 -1.93 -11.81 8.11
C TYR A 174 -2.81 -11.95 6.87
N ILE A 175 -3.76 -12.88 6.91
CA ILE A 175 -4.73 -13.08 5.82
C ILE A 175 -6.06 -12.47 6.22
N LEU A 176 -6.57 -11.54 5.39
CA LEU A 176 -7.89 -10.95 5.52
C LEU A 176 -8.79 -11.42 4.37
N GLU A 177 -9.97 -11.90 4.71
CA GLU A 177 -10.98 -12.33 3.74
C GLU A 177 -11.99 -11.22 3.51
N VAL A 178 -12.30 -10.97 2.24
CA VAL A 178 -13.27 -9.95 1.81
C VAL A 178 -14.21 -10.58 0.80
N ASN A 179 -15.50 -10.54 1.08
CA ASN A 179 -16.51 -11.18 0.22
C ASN A 179 -16.50 -10.61 -1.19
N SER A 180 -16.52 -9.27 -1.30
CA SER A 180 -16.47 -8.59 -2.58
C SER A 180 -15.72 -7.26 -2.47
N THR A 181 -15.32 -6.69 -3.59
CA THR A 181 -14.61 -5.39 -3.61
C THR A 181 -15.42 -4.27 -2.91
N SER A 182 -16.75 -4.33 -2.92
CA SER A 182 -17.62 -3.38 -2.20
C SER A 182 -17.54 -3.52 -0.67
N CYS A 183 -17.10 -4.67 -0.16
CA CYS A 183 -16.95 -4.93 1.27
C CYS A 183 -15.57 -4.50 1.82
N ILE A 184 -14.64 -4.10 0.97
CA ILE A 184 -13.28 -3.70 1.40
C ILE A 184 -13.33 -2.59 2.45
N GLU A 185 -14.15 -1.56 2.24
CA GLU A 185 -14.27 -0.44 3.17
C GLU A 185 -14.72 -0.90 4.55
N LYS A 186 -15.75 -1.77 4.61
CA LYS A 186 -16.24 -2.33 5.86
C LYS A 186 -15.17 -3.13 6.59
N VAL A 187 -14.51 -4.05 5.89
CA VAL A 187 -13.43 -4.88 6.46
C VAL A 187 -12.27 -4.04 6.97
N VAL A 188 -11.82 -3.04 6.21
CA VAL A 188 -10.77 -2.13 6.64
C VAL A 188 -11.21 -1.34 7.87
N LYS A 189 -12.44 -0.85 7.92
CA LYS A 189 -12.98 -0.07 9.05
C LYS A 189 -13.08 -0.89 10.33
N GLU A 190 -13.49 -2.13 10.26
CA GLU A 190 -13.73 -3.02 11.41
C GLU A 190 -12.44 -3.69 11.91
N SER A 191 -11.46 -3.93 11.02
CA SER A 191 -10.23 -4.63 11.37
C SER A 191 -9.30 -3.81 12.27
N SER A 192 -8.79 -4.44 13.33
CA SER A 192 -7.78 -3.87 14.21
C SER A 192 -6.39 -3.76 13.58
N LEU A 193 -6.14 -4.41 12.45
CA LEU A 193 -4.84 -4.39 11.77
C LEU A 193 -4.49 -3.03 11.17
N PHE A 194 -5.49 -2.16 10.94
CA PHE A 194 -5.29 -0.82 10.36
C PHE A 194 -5.34 0.29 11.42
N TYR A 195 -4.82 0.03 12.61
CA TYR A 195 -4.72 1.07 13.64
C TYR A 195 -3.51 1.99 13.40
N ILE A 196 -3.74 3.27 13.68
CA ILE A 196 -2.65 4.24 13.74
C ILE A 196 -2.03 4.16 15.14
N ASP A 197 -0.75 3.87 15.19
CA ASP A 197 0.03 3.88 16.42
C ASP A 197 -0.08 5.25 17.12
N ILE A 198 -0.42 5.25 18.41
CA ILE A 198 -0.50 6.46 19.25
C ILE A 198 0.83 7.20 19.23
N PHE A 199 1.96 6.48 19.25
CA PHE A 199 3.28 7.09 19.13
C PHE A 199 3.49 7.82 17.80
N TYR A 200 2.92 7.31 16.69
CA TYR A 200 2.97 8.00 15.41
C TYR A 200 2.16 9.30 15.42
N LYS A 201 1.00 9.32 16.08
CA LYS A 201 0.19 10.55 16.26
C LYS A 201 0.93 11.60 17.08
N LEU A 202 1.50 11.20 18.21
CA LEU A 202 2.29 12.08 19.08
C LEU A 202 3.51 12.63 18.34
N LYS A 203 4.21 11.78 17.60
CA LYS A 203 5.35 12.13 16.79
C LYS A 203 5.01 13.21 15.76
N LEU A 204 3.94 13.03 14.98
CA LEU A 204 3.50 14.04 14.01
C LEU A 204 3.13 15.38 14.68
N ALA A 205 2.52 15.33 15.85
CA ALA A 205 2.20 16.54 16.61
C ALA A 205 3.46 17.30 17.03
N LEU A 206 4.47 16.60 17.55
CA LEU A 206 5.75 17.20 17.97
C LEU A 206 6.54 17.78 16.80
N GLU A 207 6.59 17.10 15.65
CA GLU A 207 7.28 17.64 14.47
C GLU A 207 6.63 18.91 13.94
N LYS A 208 5.30 19.00 13.98
CA LYS A 208 4.56 20.19 13.57
C LYS A 208 4.79 21.38 14.51
N TYR A 209 4.90 21.12 15.80
CA TYR A 209 5.27 22.14 16.75
C TYR A 209 6.66 22.71 16.42
N ARG A 210 7.66 21.86 16.21
CA ARG A 210 9.01 22.27 15.83
C ARG A 210 9.08 23.04 14.50
N ARG A 211 8.32 22.63 13.49
CA ARG A 211 8.29 23.35 12.19
C ARG A 211 7.73 24.76 12.31
N ARG A 212 6.74 25.02 13.19
CA ARG A 212 6.17 26.35 13.43
C ARG A 212 7.16 27.30 14.10
N ASP A 213 8.08 26.79 14.90
CA ASP A 213 9.12 27.59 15.56
C ASP A 213 10.28 27.98 14.62
N TYR A 214 10.46 27.28 13.48
CA TYR A 214 11.46 27.59 12.47
C TYR A 214 10.94 28.56 11.38
N ASP A 215 9.64 28.71 11.23
CA ASP A 215 8.98 29.58 10.25
C ASP A 215 8.62 30.97 10.87
N ARG A 216 9.04 31.21 12.12
CA ARG A 216 9.01 32.50 12.82
C ARG A 216 10.42 33.09 12.92
#